data_4f2de7a86a98cf0f976961d1a4141b19
#
_entry.id   4f2de7a86a98cf0f976961d1a4141b19
#
_cell.length_a   1.000
_cell.length_b   1.000
_cell.length_c   1.000
_cell.angle_alpha   90.00
_cell.angle_beta   90.00
_cell.angle_gamma   90.00
#
_symmetry.space_group_name_H-M   'P 1'
#
loop_
_entity.id
_entity.type
_entity.pdbx_description
1 polymer ?
#
loop_
_entity_poly.entity_id
_entity_poly.type
_entity_poly.pdbx_seq_one_letter_code
_entity_poly.pdbx_strand_id
1 'polypeptide(L)'
;SVGQLHKYAVDFYKTLEKETGQNVGFSVVSNIRLASTKDRMDEYHQYAGVAQTIGVDVKFLSPDQVKEIWPLCNTSDLVGAIQHPEDGYIQPADLTQALAKGARNRGAEIYRGTNVIGIEKKSSGDWLVKTDKGDIVCEHIVSASGNFARKTGAMVGLDIPVIPVEHQFIVTEPHPEIQKRHKEGLSEMGVLRDSEGQWYM
;
A
#
# COMPACT_ATOMS: atom_id res chain seq x y z
N SER A 1 13.29 -2.65 -9.30
CA SER A 1 13.24 -1.62 -8.25
C SER A 1 11.91 -1.68 -7.50
N VAL A 2 11.83 -1.06 -6.33
CA VAL A 2 10.58 -0.98 -5.53
C VAL A 2 9.48 -0.28 -6.34
N GLY A 3 9.81 0.79 -7.09
CA GLY A 3 8.85 1.47 -7.96
C GLY A 3 8.25 0.58 -9.05
N GLN A 4 9.05 -0.30 -9.65
CA GLN A 4 8.53 -1.28 -10.63
C GLN A 4 7.57 -2.29 -9.99
N LEU A 5 7.85 -2.71 -8.75
CA LEU A 5 6.96 -3.59 -8.00
C LEU A 5 5.62 -2.91 -7.70
N HIS A 6 5.64 -1.64 -7.29
CA HIS A 6 4.42 -0.88 -7.03
C HIS A 6 3.60 -0.67 -8.32
N LYS A 7 4.26 -0.33 -9.44
CA LYS A 7 3.57 -0.23 -10.73
C LYS A 7 2.88 -1.53 -11.12
N TYR A 8 3.60 -2.65 -11.02
CA TYR A 8 3.02 -3.98 -11.26
C TYR A 8 1.82 -4.26 -10.33
N ALA A 9 1.92 -3.90 -9.05
CA ALA A 9 0.87 -4.13 -8.08
C ALA A 9 -0.42 -3.35 -8.43
N VAL A 10 -0.31 -2.09 -8.87
CA VAL A 10 -1.47 -1.28 -9.32
C VAL A 10 -2.17 -1.96 -10.49
N ASP A 11 -1.43 -2.39 -11.51
CA ASP A 11 -2.01 -3.06 -12.68
C ASP A 11 -2.63 -4.42 -12.31
N PHE A 12 -1.97 -5.15 -11.42
CA PHE A 12 -2.47 -6.44 -10.91
C PHE A 12 -3.78 -6.29 -10.13
N TYR A 13 -3.90 -5.29 -9.25
CA TYR A 13 -5.10 -5.07 -8.46
C TYR A 13 -6.32 -4.72 -9.32
N LYS A 14 -6.14 -4.02 -10.43
CA LYS A 14 -7.20 -3.73 -11.41
C LYS A 14 -7.80 -5.01 -12.02
N THR A 15 -7.04 -6.10 -12.08
CA THR A 15 -7.48 -7.37 -12.68
C THR A 15 -7.94 -8.41 -11.66
N LEU A 16 -7.56 -8.27 -10.41
CA LEU A 16 -7.71 -9.30 -9.38
C LEU A 16 -9.16 -9.64 -9.06
N GLU A 17 -10.06 -8.64 -9.09
CA GLU A 17 -11.50 -8.88 -8.90
C GLU A 17 -12.07 -9.77 -10.00
N LYS A 18 -11.73 -9.51 -11.25
CA LYS A 18 -12.17 -10.34 -12.39
C LYS A 18 -11.64 -11.77 -12.28
N GLU A 19 -10.42 -11.93 -11.81
CA GLU A 19 -9.77 -13.23 -11.69
C GLU A 19 -10.32 -14.07 -10.54
N THR A 20 -10.65 -13.45 -9.42
CA THR A 20 -11.04 -14.14 -8.19
C THR A 20 -12.53 -14.10 -7.90
N GLY A 21 -13.28 -13.17 -8.51
CA GLY A 21 -14.66 -12.87 -8.15
C GLY A 21 -14.81 -12.30 -6.74
N GLN A 22 -13.76 -11.64 -6.23
CA GLN A 22 -13.72 -10.96 -4.93
C GLN A 22 -13.36 -9.50 -5.14
N ASN A 23 -14.21 -8.58 -4.71
CA ASN A 23 -13.92 -7.16 -4.76
C ASN A 23 -12.68 -6.85 -3.90
N VAL A 24 -11.80 -5.99 -4.40
CA VAL A 24 -10.55 -5.60 -3.74
C VAL A 24 -10.64 -4.22 -3.08
N GLY A 25 -11.75 -3.50 -3.28
CA GLY A 25 -11.93 -2.15 -2.78
C GLY A 25 -10.88 -1.17 -3.32
N PHE A 26 -10.42 -1.37 -4.57
CA PHE A 26 -9.44 -0.51 -5.21
C PHE A 26 -10.10 0.61 -5.99
N SER A 27 -9.87 1.86 -5.58
CA SER A 27 -10.38 3.06 -6.24
C SER A 27 -9.22 3.90 -6.77
N VAL A 28 -9.20 4.12 -8.09
CA VAL A 28 -8.23 4.99 -8.75
C VAL A 28 -8.75 6.42 -8.68
N VAL A 29 -8.26 7.19 -7.73
CA VAL A 29 -8.70 8.56 -7.44
C VAL A 29 -7.56 9.58 -7.53
N SER A 30 -6.37 9.16 -7.91
CA SER A 30 -5.10 9.86 -7.85
C SER A 30 -4.52 10.02 -6.44
N ASN A 31 -3.23 10.36 -6.39
CA ASN A 31 -2.51 10.74 -5.17
C ASN A 31 -1.84 12.07 -5.43
N ILE A 32 -2.07 13.04 -4.55
CA ILE A 32 -1.51 14.38 -4.63
C ILE A 32 -0.58 14.59 -3.45
N ARG A 33 0.65 14.98 -3.71
CA ARG A 33 1.63 15.34 -2.69
C ARG A 33 1.90 16.83 -2.75
N LEU A 34 1.61 17.50 -1.64
CA LEU A 34 1.75 18.93 -1.50
C LEU A 34 3.22 19.33 -1.30
N ALA A 35 3.56 20.53 -1.71
CA ALA A 35 4.85 21.15 -1.45
C ALA A 35 4.65 22.60 -0.97
N SER A 36 5.03 22.86 0.27
CA SER A 36 5.00 24.20 0.88
C SER A 36 6.34 24.92 0.72
N THR A 37 7.38 24.25 0.21
CA THR A 37 8.71 24.81 0.02
C THR A 37 9.22 24.59 -1.39
N LYS A 38 10.11 25.49 -1.85
CA LYS A 38 10.79 25.32 -3.13
C LYS A 38 11.67 24.08 -3.16
N ASP A 39 12.36 23.78 -2.05
CA ASP A 39 13.23 22.60 -1.94
C ASP A 39 12.44 21.32 -2.14
N ARG A 40 11.20 21.25 -1.60
CA ARG A 40 10.30 20.12 -1.84
C ARG A 40 9.88 20.01 -3.31
N MET A 41 9.60 21.11 -3.97
CA MET A 41 9.31 21.09 -5.41
C MET A 41 10.52 20.64 -6.24
N ASP A 42 11.72 21.07 -5.89
CA ASP A 42 12.95 20.65 -6.56
C ASP A 42 13.18 19.13 -6.38
N GLU A 43 12.91 18.60 -5.19
CA GLU A 43 12.90 17.13 -4.93
C GLU A 43 11.86 16.40 -5.80
N TYR A 44 10.66 16.96 -5.94
CA TYR A 44 9.63 16.38 -6.81
C TYR A 44 10.01 16.40 -8.29
N HIS A 45 10.73 17.40 -8.75
CA HIS A 45 11.27 17.42 -10.12
C HIS A 45 12.29 16.30 -10.34
N GLN A 46 13.19 16.05 -9.36
CA GLN A 46 14.13 14.93 -9.43
C GLN A 46 13.39 13.59 -9.41
N TYR A 47 12.42 13.45 -8.52
CA TYR A 47 11.59 12.25 -8.43
C TYR A 47 10.84 11.96 -9.73
N ALA A 48 10.26 12.97 -10.37
CA ALA A 48 9.53 12.82 -11.64
C ALA A 48 10.45 12.26 -12.75
N GLY A 49 11.70 12.69 -12.80
CA GLY A 49 12.70 12.13 -13.73
C GLY A 49 12.93 10.63 -13.49
N VAL A 50 13.02 10.20 -12.24
CA VAL A 50 13.14 8.77 -11.89
C VAL A 50 11.86 8.00 -12.21
N ALA A 51 10.69 8.56 -11.89
CA ALA A 51 9.39 7.96 -12.17
C ALA A 51 9.20 7.69 -13.68
N GLN A 52 9.60 8.62 -14.51
CA GLN A 52 9.55 8.46 -15.96
C GLN A 52 10.36 7.27 -16.47
N THR A 53 11.51 6.97 -15.85
CA THR A 53 12.37 5.82 -16.26
C THR A 53 11.70 4.47 -16.06
N ILE A 54 10.70 4.39 -15.19
CA ILE A 54 9.92 3.18 -14.89
C ILE A 54 8.48 3.24 -15.45
N GLY A 55 8.17 4.27 -16.23
CA GLY A 55 6.87 4.45 -16.86
C GLY A 55 5.75 4.79 -15.87
N VAL A 56 6.05 5.54 -14.80
CA VAL A 56 5.06 6.11 -13.88
C VAL A 56 4.76 7.54 -14.30
N ASP A 57 3.48 7.82 -14.57
CA ASP A 57 3.02 9.16 -14.96
C ASP A 57 2.95 10.08 -13.74
N VAL A 58 3.47 11.27 -13.91
CA VAL A 58 3.53 12.30 -12.87
C VAL A 58 3.15 13.65 -13.47
N LYS A 59 2.25 14.37 -12.80
CA LYS A 59 1.84 15.73 -13.19
C LYS A 59 2.24 16.71 -12.10
N PHE A 60 2.73 17.88 -12.51
CA PHE A 60 2.94 19.02 -11.62
C PHE A 60 1.67 19.85 -11.58
N LEU A 61 1.28 20.29 -10.39
CA LEU A 61 0.09 21.09 -10.16
C LEU A 61 0.48 22.44 -9.53
N SER A 62 -0.15 23.52 -10.01
CA SER A 62 -0.14 24.80 -9.30
C SER A 62 -1.07 24.73 -8.06
N PRO A 63 -0.93 25.66 -7.09
CA PRO A 63 -1.87 25.77 -5.96
C PRO A 63 -3.34 25.90 -6.40
N ASP A 64 -3.61 26.63 -7.48
CA ASP A 64 -4.98 26.77 -8.01
C ASP A 64 -5.52 25.45 -8.55
N GLN A 65 -4.70 24.68 -9.27
CA GLN A 65 -5.07 23.35 -9.76
C GLN A 65 -5.29 22.36 -8.60
N VAL A 66 -4.51 22.45 -7.53
CA VAL A 66 -4.77 21.66 -6.30
C VAL A 66 -6.14 22.05 -5.72
N LYS A 67 -6.47 23.35 -5.67
CA LYS A 67 -7.75 23.84 -5.16
C LYS A 67 -8.95 23.38 -5.99
N GLU A 68 -8.80 23.28 -7.30
CA GLU A 68 -9.84 22.74 -8.19
C GLU A 68 -10.12 21.25 -7.90
N ILE A 69 -9.07 20.44 -7.70
CA ILE A 69 -9.20 19.01 -7.41
C ILE A 69 -9.66 18.77 -5.97
N TRP A 70 -9.10 19.55 -5.04
CA TRP A 70 -9.35 19.47 -3.60
C TRP A 70 -9.89 20.78 -3.03
N PRO A 71 -11.19 21.10 -3.22
CA PRO A 71 -11.77 22.39 -2.82
C PRO A 71 -11.67 22.71 -1.32
N LEU A 72 -11.55 21.70 -0.47
CA LEU A 72 -11.41 21.85 0.98
C LEU A 72 -9.97 22.12 1.42
N CYS A 73 -8.98 21.92 0.53
CA CYS A 73 -7.58 22.15 0.85
C CYS A 73 -7.31 23.66 1.01
N ASN A 74 -6.59 24.05 2.05
CA ASN A 74 -5.97 25.36 2.12
C ASN A 74 -4.71 25.34 1.26
N THR A 75 -4.64 26.18 0.25
CA THR A 75 -3.52 26.24 -0.70
C THR A 75 -2.69 27.51 -0.60
N SER A 76 -2.95 28.35 0.42
CA SER A 76 -2.33 29.68 0.54
C SER A 76 -0.82 29.66 0.82
N ASP A 77 -0.33 28.55 1.37
CA ASP A 77 1.08 28.33 1.73
C ASP A 77 1.78 27.34 0.77
N LEU A 78 1.09 26.91 -0.27
CA LEU A 78 1.66 25.95 -1.22
C LEU A 78 2.50 26.67 -2.30
N VAL A 79 3.63 26.07 -2.63
CA VAL A 79 4.43 26.38 -3.81
C VAL A 79 3.92 25.59 -5.03
N GLY A 80 3.41 24.40 -4.81
CA GLY A 80 2.87 23.51 -5.82
C GLY A 80 2.57 22.12 -5.27
N ALA A 81 2.37 21.18 -6.19
CA ALA A 81 2.18 19.78 -5.84
C ALA A 81 2.59 18.85 -6.99
N ILE A 82 2.69 17.57 -6.68
CA ILE A 82 2.85 16.49 -7.66
C ILE A 82 1.66 15.55 -7.57
N GLN A 83 1.13 15.13 -8.70
CA GLN A 83 0.02 14.19 -8.80
C GLN A 83 0.45 12.91 -9.50
N HIS A 84 0.02 11.76 -8.97
CA HIS A 84 0.07 10.46 -9.62
C HIS A 84 -1.36 10.08 -10.04
N PRO A 85 -1.73 10.26 -11.32
CA PRO A 85 -3.11 10.10 -11.77
C PRO A 85 -3.67 8.68 -11.63
N GLU A 86 -2.82 7.68 -11.78
CA GLU A 86 -3.21 6.25 -11.74
C GLU A 86 -3.17 5.64 -10.34
N ASP A 87 -2.77 6.40 -9.34
CA ASP A 87 -2.75 5.97 -7.94
C ASP A 87 -4.13 6.13 -7.28
N GLY A 88 -4.27 5.58 -6.09
CA GLY A 88 -5.53 5.62 -5.37
C GLY A 88 -5.42 4.97 -3.99
N TYR A 89 -6.53 4.47 -3.51
CA TYR A 89 -6.58 3.72 -2.26
C TYR A 89 -7.18 2.33 -2.47
N ILE A 90 -6.89 1.45 -1.55
CA ILE A 90 -7.37 0.07 -1.56
C ILE A 90 -7.85 -0.32 -0.16
N GLN A 91 -8.85 -1.23 -0.10
CA GLN A 91 -9.27 -1.80 1.17
C GLN A 91 -8.36 -3.00 1.52
N PRO A 92 -7.47 -2.89 2.53
CA PRO A 92 -6.48 -3.94 2.80
C PRO A 92 -7.09 -5.30 3.13
N ALA A 93 -8.23 -5.31 3.84
CA ALA A 93 -8.92 -6.55 4.19
C ALA A 93 -9.47 -7.27 2.95
N ASP A 94 -10.12 -6.53 2.05
CA ASP A 94 -10.70 -7.08 0.82
C ASP A 94 -9.62 -7.57 -0.13
N LEU A 95 -8.54 -6.81 -0.30
CA LEU A 95 -7.38 -7.24 -1.07
C LEU A 95 -6.81 -8.56 -0.53
N THR A 96 -6.63 -8.66 0.79
CA THR A 96 -6.11 -9.87 1.42
C THR A 96 -7.03 -11.07 1.17
N GLN A 97 -8.35 -10.89 1.24
CA GLN A 97 -9.30 -11.95 0.94
C GLN A 97 -9.28 -12.34 -0.54
N ALA A 98 -9.15 -11.37 -1.46
CA ALA A 98 -9.04 -11.64 -2.89
C ALA A 98 -7.78 -12.46 -3.21
N LEU A 99 -6.62 -12.07 -2.65
CA LEU A 99 -5.37 -12.81 -2.81
C LEU A 99 -5.47 -14.24 -2.24
N ALA A 100 -6.04 -14.37 -1.04
CA ALA A 100 -6.25 -15.69 -0.42
C ALA A 100 -7.20 -16.57 -1.23
N LYS A 101 -8.26 -16.01 -1.79
CA LYS A 101 -9.19 -16.74 -2.68
C LYS A 101 -8.48 -17.17 -3.96
N GLY A 102 -7.73 -16.27 -4.58
CA GLY A 102 -6.93 -16.60 -5.77
C GLY A 102 -5.91 -17.70 -5.53
N ALA A 103 -5.25 -17.70 -4.38
CA ALA A 103 -4.32 -18.75 -3.97
C ALA A 103 -5.02 -20.10 -3.81
N ARG A 104 -6.15 -20.12 -3.08
CA ARG A 104 -6.95 -21.37 -2.90
C ARG A 104 -7.46 -21.93 -4.23
N ASN A 105 -7.90 -21.08 -5.13
CA ASN A 105 -8.35 -21.51 -6.47
C ASN A 105 -7.24 -22.21 -7.27
N ARG A 106 -5.98 -21.99 -6.89
CA ARG A 106 -4.78 -22.62 -7.47
C ARG A 106 -4.23 -23.77 -6.61
N GLY A 107 -4.96 -24.22 -5.61
CA GLY A 107 -4.60 -25.37 -4.77
C GLY A 107 -3.73 -25.02 -3.56
N ALA A 108 -3.51 -23.75 -3.24
CA ALA A 108 -2.80 -23.40 -2.01
C ALA A 108 -3.68 -23.65 -0.77
N GLU A 109 -3.09 -24.22 0.25
CA GLU A 109 -3.72 -24.40 1.55
C GLU A 109 -3.40 -23.21 2.46
N ILE A 110 -4.40 -22.70 3.18
CA ILE A 110 -4.25 -21.55 4.08
C ILE A 110 -4.79 -21.91 5.45
N TYR A 111 -3.89 -22.02 6.41
CA TYR A 111 -4.20 -22.36 7.79
C TYR A 111 -4.25 -21.10 8.66
N ARG A 112 -5.46 -20.61 8.93
CA ARG A 112 -5.69 -19.44 9.79
C ARG A 112 -5.63 -19.80 11.27
N GLY A 113 -5.20 -18.84 12.09
CA GLY A 113 -5.09 -19.03 13.54
C GLY A 113 -4.11 -20.14 13.90
N THR A 114 -3.06 -20.33 13.11
CA THR A 114 -1.99 -21.33 13.30
C THR A 114 -0.69 -20.58 13.48
N ASN A 115 -0.10 -20.67 14.67
CA ASN A 115 1.14 -19.97 14.97
C ASN A 115 2.35 -20.86 14.68
N VAL A 116 3.32 -20.31 13.96
CA VAL A 116 4.65 -20.91 13.83
C VAL A 116 5.41 -20.65 15.12
N ILE A 117 5.83 -21.72 15.80
CA ILE A 117 6.53 -21.67 17.08
C ILE A 117 7.99 -22.11 16.99
N GLY A 118 8.42 -22.65 15.85
CA GLY A 118 9.80 -23.02 15.59
C GLY A 118 10.03 -23.42 14.13
N ILE A 119 11.27 -23.28 13.68
CA ILE A 119 11.72 -23.67 12.34
C ILE A 119 13.06 -24.40 12.48
N GLU A 120 13.17 -25.59 11.93
CA GLU A 120 14.37 -26.42 12.03
C GLU A 120 14.78 -26.98 10.67
N LYS A 121 16.06 -27.01 10.39
CA LYS A 121 16.61 -27.67 9.19
C LYS A 121 16.78 -29.15 9.47
N LYS A 122 16.20 -29.99 8.63
CA LYS A 122 16.35 -31.45 8.71
C LYS A 122 17.63 -31.91 8.02
N SER A 123 18.09 -33.12 8.38
CA SER A 123 19.24 -33.74 7.72
C SER A 123 18.99 -34.07 6.24
N SER A 124 17.74 -34.21 5.83
CA SER A 124 17.34 -34.38 4.43
C SER A 124 17.55 -33.12 3.56
N GLY A 125 17.74 -31.95 4.19
CA GLY A 125 17.77 -30.66 3.51
C GLY A 125 16.44 -29.91 3.52
N ASP A 126 15.35 -30.57 3.89
CA ASP A 126 14.03 -29.95 4.07
C ASP A 126 13.96 -29.11 5.35
N TRP A 127 12.88 -28.36 5.48
CA TRP A 127 12.55 -27.61 6.67
C TRP A 127 11.38 -28.23 7.43
N LEU A 128 11.48 -28.27 8.75
CA LEU A 128 10.38 -28.58 9.65
C LEU A 128 9.87 -27.27 10.26
N VAL A 129 8.65 -26.91 9.91
CA VAL A 129 7.93 -25.78 10.50
C VAL A 129 7.04 -26.31 11.60
N LYS A 130 7.39 -26.00 12.84
CA LYS A 130 6.60 -26.38 14.02
C LYS A 130 5.50 -25.36 14.25
N THR A 131 4.27 -25.83 14.41
CA THR A 131 3.13 -24.96 14.71
C THR A 131 2.40 -25.44 15.97
N ASP A 132 1.56 -24.58 16.53
CA ASP A 132 0.69 -24.93 17.67
C ASP A 132 -0.43 -25.92 17.32
N LYS A 133 -0.54 -26.30 16.02
CA LYS A 133 -1.60 -27.23 15.53
C LYS A 133 -1.07 -28.41 14.72
N GLY A 134 0.22 -28.61 14.71
CA GLY A 134 0.88 -29.69 13.99
C GLY A 134 2.05 -29.15 13.15
N ASP A 135 2.88 -30.07 12.68
CA ASP A 135 4.12 -29.74 11.99
C ASP A 135 3.95 -29.85 10.47
N ILE A 136 4.69 -29.01 9.74
CA ILE A 136 4.72 -29.00 8.28
C ILE A 136 6.16 -29.20 7.82
N VAL A 137 6.36 -30.13 6.88
CA VAL A 137 7.65 -30.31 6.21
C VAL A 137 7.59 -29.68 4.82
N CYS A 138 8.58 -28.89 4.46
CA CYS A 138 8.65 -28.22 3.17
C CYS A 138 10.10 -28.03 2.69
N GLU A 139 10.27 -27.87 1.38
CA GLU A 139 11.57 -27.62 0.76
C GLU A 139 12.04 -26.17 0.97
N HIS A 140 11.10 -25.21 0.92
CA HIS A 140 11.38 -23.80 1.01
C HIS A 140 10.40 -23.08 1.93
N ILE A 141 10.90 -22.05 2.62
CA ILE A 141 10.09 -21.16 3.46
C ILE A 141 10.22 -19.74 2.96
N VAL A 142 9.08 -19.07 2.76
CA VAL A 142 9.03 -17.62 2.52
C VAL A 142 8.42 -16.95 3.75
N SER A 143 9.22 -16.15 4.46
CA SER A 143 8.72 -15.36 5.58
C SER A 143 8.11 -14.06 5.08
N ALA A 144 6.80 -13.91 5.25
CA ALA A 144 6.04 -12.69 4.98
C ALA A 144 5.39 -12.17 6.27
N SER A 145 6.10 -12.26 7.40
CA SER A 145 5.59 -12.04 8.76
C SER A 145 5.48 -10.56 9.18
N GLY A 146 5.74 -9.62 8.27
CA GLY A 146 5.54 -8.18 8.53
C GLY A 146 6.23 -7.72 9.82
N ASN A 147 5.48 -7.14 10.75
CA ASN A 147 5.98 -6.66 12.04
C ASN A 147 6.62 -7.76 12.91
N PHE A 148 6.34 -9.02 12.63
CA PHE A 148 6.92 -10.17 13.36
C PHE A 148 8.15 -10.77 12.68
N ALA A 149 8.66 -10.16 11.60
CA ALA A 149 9.78 -10.68 10.82
C ALA A 149 11.03 -10.93 11.67
N ARG A 150 11.34 -10.04 12.62
CA ARG A 150 12.47 -10.24 13.55
C ARG A 150 12.32 -11.49 14.40
N LYS A 151 11.11 -11.75 14.93
CA LYS A 151 10.81 -12.95 15.72
C LYS A 151 10.92 -14.22 14.88
N THR A 152 10.39 -14.18 13.65
CA THR A 152 10.46 -15.31 12.72
C THR A 152 11.89 -15.57 12.26
N GLY A 153 12.65 -14.53 11.94
CA GLY A 153 14.07 -14.64 11.56
C GLY A 153 14.93 -15.27 12.67
N ALA A 154 14.67 -14.88 13.92
CA ALA A 154 15.39 -15.43 15.07
C ALA A 154 15.23 -16.97 15.21
N MET A 155 14.13 -17.56 14.72
CA MET A 155 13.93 -19.01 14.73
C MET A 155 14.94 -19.77 13.86
N VAL A 156 15.58 -19.07 12.91
CA VAL A 156 16.61 -19.62 12.02
C VAL A 156 17.96 -18.92 12.18
N GLY A 157 18.16 -18.19 13.28
CA GLY A 157 19.42 -17.51 13.61
C GLY A 157 19.67 -16.21 12.85
N LEU A 158 18.65 -15.61 12.23
CA LEU A 158 18.77 -14.33 11.50
C LEU A 158 18.27 -13.17 12.40
N ASP A 159 19.07 -12.12 12.49
CA ASP A 159 18.62 -10.83 13.06
C ASP A 159 18.09 -9.93 11.93
N ILE A 160 16.76 -9.85 11.85
CA ILE A 160 16.07 -9.02 10.84
C ILE A 160 15.82 -7.65 11.46
N PRO A 161 16.33 -6.54 10.86
CA PRO A 161 16.25 -5.19 11.43
C PRO A 161 14.86 -4.57 11.18
N VAL A 162 13.80 -5.23 11.66
CA VAL A 162 12.42 -4.72 11.63
C VAL A 162 12.01 -4.29 13.02
N ILE A 163 11.60 -3.04 13.16
CA ILE A 163 11.06 -2.48 14.39
C ILE A 163 9.64 -2.02 14.10
N PRO A 164 8.61 -2.55 14.79
CA PRO A 164 7.24 -2.08 14.68
C PRO A 164 7.14 -0.62 15.17
N VAL A 165 6.45 0.20 14.39
CA VAL A 165 6.14 1.59 14.75
C VAL A 165 4.63 1.77 14.66
N GLU A 166 4.04 2.37 15.69
CA GLU A 166 2.63 2.72 15.67
C GLU A 166 2.41 3.91 14.73
N HIS A 167 1.45 3.75 13.83
CA HIS A 167 0.99 4.82 12.93
C HIS A 167 -0.49 5.07 13.21
N GLN A 168 -0.79 6.24 13.76
CA GLN A 168 -2.15 6.59 14.14
C GLN A 168 -2.94 7.13 12.96
N PHE A 169 -4.23 6.85 12.94
CA PHE A 169 -5.16 7.44 11.98
C PHE A 169 -6.46 7.84 12.70
N ILE A 170 -7.20 8.75 12.08
CA ILE A 170 -8.49 9.22 12.57
C ILE A 170 -9.52 8.97 11.46
N VAL A 171 -10.66 8.43 11.83
CA VAL A 171 -11.84 8.38 10.97
C VAL A 171 -12.78 9.49 11.41
N THR A 172 -13.03 10.46 10.54
CA THR A 172 -13.91 11.58 10.82
C THR A 172 -15.38 11.22 10.58
N GLU A 173 -16.28 12.00 11.14
CA GLU A 173 -17.67 12.00 10.66
C GLU A 173 -17.73 12.50 9.20
N PRO A 174 -18.77 12.12 8.47
CA PRO A 174 -18.94 12.56 7.09
C PRO A 174 -19.01 14.09 6.98
N HIS A 175 -18.11 14.70 6.23
CA HIS A 175 -18.09 16.14 6.03
C HIS A 175 -19.23 16.57 5.07
N PRO A 176 -20.01 17.63 5.38
CA PRO A 176 -21.15 18.06 4.58
C PRO A 176 -20.84 18.33 3.10
N GLU A 177 -19.71 18.98 2.82
CA GLU A 177 -19.26 19.25 1.44
C GLU A 177 -18.92 17.98 0.67
N ILE A 178 -18.31 16.98 1.32
CA ILE A 178 -18.04 15.68 0.71
C ILE A 178 -19.33 14.95 0.38
N GLN A 179 -20.28 14.94 1.32
CA GLN A 179 -21.61 14.36 1.10
C GLN A 179 -22.36 15.06 -0.05
N LYS A 180 -22.25 16.40 -0.14
CA LYS A 180 -22.83 17.17 -1.23
C LYS A 180 -22.23 16.77 -2.58
N ARG A 181 -20.90 16.69 -2.68
CA ARG A 181 -20.19 16.25 -3.89
C ARG A 181 -20.65 14.86 -4.35
N HIS A 182 -20.79 13.92 -3.43
CA HIS A 182 -21.28 12.57 -3.74
C HIS A 182 -22.72 12.60 -4.29
N LYS A 183 -23.61 13.41 -3.70
CA LYS A 183 -25.00 13.58 -4.18
C LYS A 183 -25.08 14.21 -5.56
N GLU A 184 -24.13 15.09 -5.89
CA GLU A 184 -24.01 15.75 -7.19
C GLU A 184 -23.33 14.85 -8.24
N GLY A 185 -22.89 13.65 -7.88
CA GLY A 185 -22.21 12.71 -8.77
C GLY A 185 -20.81 13.17 -9.21
N LEU A 186 -20.20 14.07 -8.43
CA LEU A 186 -18.84 14.51 -8.68
C LEU A 186 -17.83 13.43 -8.32
N SER A 187 -16.70 13.41 -9.02
CA SER A 187 -15.61 12.48 -8.77
C SER A 187 -15.12 12.58 -7.32
N GLU A 188 -14.75 11.44 -6.76
CA GLU A 188 -14.05 11.37 -5.47
C GLU A 188 -12.77 12.21 -5.51
N MET A 189 -12.47 12.86 -4.39
CA MET A 189 -11.21 13.57 -4.23
C MET A 189 -10.08 12.56 -4.02
N GLY A 190 -8.93 12.80 -4.66
CA GLY A 190 -7.77 11.93 -4.54
C GLY A 190 -7.16 11.91 -3.14
N VAL A 191 -6.29 10.95 -2.90
CA VAL A 191 -5.49 10.91 -1.67
C VAL A 191 -4.60 12.16 -1.62
N LEU A 192 -4.66 12.88 -0.52
CA LEU A 192 -3.87 14.09 -0.30
C LEU A 192 -2.77 13.81 0.73
N ARG A 193 -1.54 14.22 0.43
CA ARG A 193 -0.39 14.04 1.33
C ARG A 193 0.37 15.34 1.51
N ASP A 194 0.69 15.63 2.76
CA ASP A 194 1.62 16.70 3.13
C ASP A 194 2.85 16.09 3.81
N SER A 195 4.00 16.19 3.14
CA SER A 195 5.25 15.63 3.64
C SER A 195 5.85 16.49 4.76
N GLU A 196 5.65 17.80 4.73
CA GLU A 196 6.11 18.72 5.77
C GLU A 196 5.26 18.57 7.04
N GLY A 197 3.94 18.52 6.89
CA GLY A 197 2.99 18.30 7.99
C GLY A 197 2.93 16.85 8.48
N GLN A 198 3.54 15.91 7.75
CA GLN A 198 3.57 14.47 8.06
C GLN A 198 2.18 13.85 8.21
N TRP A 199 1.23 14.23 7.35
CA TRP A 199 -0.12 13.67 7.32
C TRP A 199 -0.56 13.29 5.90
N TYR A 200 -1.60 12.46 5.82
CA TYR A 200 -2.32 12.15 4.59
C TYR A 200 -3.79 11.89 4.87
N MET A 201 -4.64 12.09 3.91
CA MET A 201 -6.08 11.79 3.96
C MET A 201 -6.60 11.30 2.60
#